data_aed85abaac5deb493698ff59db74d096
#
_entry.id   aed85abaac5deb493698ff59db74d096
#
_cell.length_a   1.000
_cell.length_b   1.000
_cell.length_c   1.000
_cell.angle_alpha   90.00
_cell.angle_beta   90.00
_cell.angle_gamma   90.00
#
_symmetry.space_group_name_H-M   'P 1'
#
loop_
_entity.id
_entity.type
_entity.pdbx_description
1 polymer ?
#
loop_
_entity_poly.entity_id
_entity_poly.type
_entity_poly.pdbx_seq_one_letter_code
_entity_poly.pdbx_strand_id
1 'polypeptide(L)'
;MNLKELYQELILEHGKNPKNLGKTKNFNKDAKGNNPLCGDNVHVYLKLNDQKKVEDISFEGSGCAISMASASIMTDLIKGKSDNEAKEIIEDFLAMIKENPELKTNLLNEDDKTKLMCLSGVKQYPMRVKCATLSWHTLVSAMDNEGKEISTES
;
A
#
# COMPACT_ATOMS: atom_id res chain seq x y z
N MET A 1 -6.63 21.49 11.46
CA MET A 1 -5.77 20.31 11.69
C MET A 1 -4.63 20.33 10.67
N ASN A 2 -3.39 20.23 11.12
CA ASN A 2 -2.24 20.25 10.23
C ASN A 2 -1.91 18.84 9.69
N LEU A 3 -1.02 18.76 8.71
CA LEU A 3 -0.68 17.49 8.07
C LEU A 3 -0.10 16.46 9.06
N LYS A 4 0.66 16.93 10.05
CA LYS A 4 1.23 16.04 11.05
C LYS A 4 0.15 15.36 11.88
N GLU A 5 -0.86 16.12 12.30
CA GLU A 5 -1.98 15.58 13.07
C GLU A 5 -2.81 14.63 12.23
N LEU A 6 -3.07 14.98 10.96
CA LEU A 6 -3.79 14.11 10.03
C LEU A 6 -3.04 12.80 9.80
N TYR A 7 -1.72 12.87 9.66
CA TYR A 7 -0.87 11.69 9.52
C TYR A 7 -1.01 10.77 10.73
N GLN A 8 -0.93 11.34 11.94
CA GLN A 8 -1.04 10.56 13.17
C GLN A 8 -2.41 9.90 13.30
N GLU A 9 -3.49 10.63 13.01
CA GLU A 9 -4.84 10.09 13.06
C GLU A 9 -5.04 8.96 12.05
N LEU A 10 -4.54 9.15 10.83
CA LEU A 10 -4.64 8.16 9.77
C LEU A 10 -3.95 6.86 10.17
N ILE A 11 -2.73 6.96 10.71
CA ILE A 11 -1.96 5.80 11.16
C ILE A 11 -2.68 5.08 12.30
N LEU A 12 -3.21 5.82 13.26
CA LEU A 12 -3.93 5.23 14.39
C LEU A 12 -5.20 4.51 13.92
N GLU A 13 -5.98 5.15 13.06
CA GLU A 13 -7.24 4.59 12.58
C GLU A 13 -7.02 3.30 11.79
N HIS A 14 -6.17 3.37 10.76
CA HIS A 14 -5.91 2.21 9.89
C HIS A 14 -5.05 1.15 10.56
N GLY A 15 -4.23 1.54 11.52
CA GLY A 15 -3.43 0.58 12.27
C GLY A 15 -4.25 -0.25 13.25
N LYS A 16 -5.30 0.35 13.83
CA LYS A 16 -6.20 -0.35 14.77
C LYS A 16 -7.28 -1.15 14.05
N ASN A 17 -7.82 -0.59 12.98
CA ASN A 17 -8.92 -1.19 12.23
C ASN A 17 -8.57 -1.23 10.74
N PRO A 18 -7.61 -2.09 10.37
CA PRO A 18 -7.20 -2.16 8.95
C PRO A 18 -8.34 -2.61 8.05
N LYS A 19 -8.43 -1.98 6.89
CA LYS A 19 -9.37 -2.37 5.85
C LYS A 19 -8.83 -3.60 5.14
N ASN A 20 -9.74 -4.49 4.74
CA ASN A 20 -9.39 -5.65 3.91
C ASN A 20 -8.32 -6.55 4.50
N LEU A 21 -8.32 -6.70 5.83
CA LEU A 21 -7.42 -7.63 6.50
C LEU A 21 -7.95 -9.04 6.32
N GLY A 22 -7.09 -9.94 5.86
CA GLY A 22 -7.46 -11.34 5.67
C GLY A 22 -6.97 -11.88 4.34
N LYS A 23 -7.45 -13.07 3.98
CA LYS A 23 -7.09 -13.75 2.75
C LYS A 23 -8.27 -13.68 1.77
N THR A 24 -8.04 -13.14 0.59
CA THR A 24 -9.05 -13.06 -0.46
C THR A 24 -9.46 -14.46 -0.90
N LYS A 25 -10.76 -14.70 -0.97
CA LYS A 25 -11.28 -15.96 -1.52
C LYS A 25 -11.00 -16.03 -3.01
N ASN A 26 -10.55 -17.19 -3.45
CA ASN A 26 -10.27 -17.44 -4.87
C ASN A 26 -9.26 -16.46 -5.46
N PHE A 27 -8.31 -16.02 -4.64
CA PHE A 27 -7.24 -15.16 -5.15
C PHE A 27 -6.49 -15.90 -6.27
N ASN A 28 -6.04 -15.16 -7.26
CA ASN A 28 -5.25 -15.71 -8.36
C ASN A 28 -3.86 -15.11 -8.46
N LYS A 29 -3.58 -14.13 -7.63
CA LYS A 29 -2.25 -13.53 -7.53
C LYS A 29 -1.96 -13.20 -6.08
N ASP A 30 -0.72 -13.40 -5.68
CA ASP A 30 -0.27 -13.05 -4.33
C ASP A 30 1.23 -12.83 -4.31
N ALA A 31 1.71 -12.18 -3.27
CA ALA A 31 3.13 -12.03 -3.01
C ALA A 31 3.36 -11.75 -1.53
N LYS A 32 4.57 -12.02 -1.08
CA LYS A 32 5.01 -11.75 0.29
C LYS A 32 6.10 -10.70 0.28
N GLY A 33 6.09 -9.86 1.30
CA GLY A 33 7.14 -8.88 1.50
C GLY A 33 7.55 -8.80 2.95
N ASN A 34 8.79 -8.38 3.19
CA ASN A 34 9.27 -8.19 4.56
C ASN A 34 10.19 -6.97 4.66
N ASN A 35 10.22 -6.39 5.85
CA ASN A 35 11.13 -5.32 6.21
C ASN A 35 11.86 -5.75 7.48
N PRO A 36 13.04 -6.38 7.35
CA PRO A 36 13.74 -6.94 8.50
C PRO A 36 14.11 -5.91 9.57
N LEU A 37 14.35 -4.66 9.17
CA LEU A 37 14.73 -3.60 10.12
C LEU A 37 13.66 -3.34 11.17
N CYS A 38 12.37 -3.42 10.76
CA CYS A 38 11.25 -3.15 11.65
C CYS A 38 10.44 -4.40 11.99
N GLY A 39 10.82 -5.55 11.43
CA GLY A 39 10.08 -6.79 11.65
C GLY A 39 8.72 -6.83 10.95
N ASP A 40 8.54 -6.00 9.93
CA ASP A 40 7.26 -5.97 9.19
C ASP A 40 7.17 -7.12 8.20
N ASN A 41 6.00 -7.73 8.14
CA ASN A 41 5.67 -8.78 7.15
C ASN A 41 4.34 -8.45 6.53
N VAL A 42 4.21 -8.70 5.24
CA VAL A 42 2.93 -8.55 4.56
C VAL A 42 2.77 -9.62 3.50
N HIS A 43 1.56 -10.17 3.40
CA HIS A 43 1.17 -11.06 2.32
C HIS A 43 -0.02 -10.41 1.65
N VAL A 44 0.15 -10.01 0.40
CA VAL A 44 -0.91 -9.35 -0.37
C VAL A 44 -1.56 -10.38 -1.29
N TYR A 45 -2.88 -10.44 -1.25
CA TYR A 45 -3.69 -11.31 -2.10
C TYR A 45 -4.57 -10.47 -2.99
N LEU A 46 -4.71 -10.85 -4.25
CA LEU A 46 -5.69 -10.19 -5.11
C LEU A 46 -6.32 -11.16 -6.08
N LYS A 47 -7.52 -10.79 -6.52
CA LYS A 47 -8.23 -11.49 -7.56
C LYS A 47 -8.41 -10.54 -8.74
N LEU A 48 -7.74 -10.83 -9.84
CA LEU A 48 -7.93 -10.12 -11.10
C LEU A 48 -8.97 -10.88 -11.92
N ASN A 49 -9.96 -10.17 -12.42
CA ASN A 49 -10.96 -10.78 -13.28
C ASN A 49 -10.46 -10.86 -14.73
N ASP A 50 -11.29 -11.39 -15.63
CA ASP A 50 -10.92 -11.57 -17.03
C ASP A 50 -10.61 -10.26 -17.76
N GLN A 51 -11.08 -9.15 -17.23
CA GLN A 51 -10.83 -7.81 -17.75
C GLN A 51 -9.62 -7.14 -17.10
N LYS A 52 -8.88 -7.89 -16.32
CA LYS A 52 -7.69 -7.41 -15.58
C LYS A 52 -8.02 -6.30 -14.58
N LYS A 53 -9.20 -6.35 -14.00
CA LYS A 53 -9.58 -5.45 -12.91
C LYS A 53 -9.39 -6.16 -11.58
N VAL A 54 -8.98 -5.40 -10.57
CA VAL A 54 -8.84 -5.90 -9.21
C VAL A 54 -10.24 -6.04 -8.62
N GLU A 55 -10.80 -7.23 -8.75
CA GLU A 55 -12.13 -7.55 -8.23
C GLU A 55 -12.13 -7.56 -6.71
N ASP A 56 -11.06 -8.08 -6.12
CA ASP A 56 -10.89 -8.09 -4.68
C ASP A 56 -9.40 -8.04 -4.34
N ILE A 57 -9.09 -7.48 -3.18
CA ILE A 57 -7.72 -7.36 -2.68
C ILE A 57 -7.74 -7.35 -1.15
N SER A 58 -6.78 -8.02 -0.55
CA SER A 58 -6.65 -8.07 0.90
C SER A 58 -5.21 -8.30 1.29
N PHE A 59 -4.93 -8.23 2.58
CA PHE A 59 -3.60 -8.51 3.07
C PHE A 59 -3.65 -9.16 4.45
N GLU A 60 -2.61 -9.90 4.74
CA GLU A 60 -2.31 -10.41 6.08
C GLU A 60 -0.91 -9.96 6.44
N GLY A 61 -0.63 -9.85 7.70
CA GLY A 61 0.71 -9.50 8.10
C GLY A 61 0.79 -9.01 9.54
N SER A 62 2.00 -8.65 9.93
CA SER A 62 2.30 -8.11 11.24
C SER A 62 3.42 -7.08 11.09
N GLY A 63 3.50 -6.17 12.03
CA GLY A 63 4.54 -5.15 11.99
C GLY A 63 4.08 -3.87 12.66
N CYS A 64 4.78 -2.78 12.34
CA CYS A 64 4.47 -1.49 12.95
C CYS A 64 3.16 -0.91 12.42
N ALA A 65 2.63 0.07 13.14
CA ALA A 65 1.39 0.72 12.76
C ALA A 65 1.46 1.36 11.37
N ILE A 66 2.61 1.90 11.00
CA ILE A 66 2.80 2.53 9.68
C ILE A 66 2.66 1.51 8.56
N SER A 67 3.28 0.34 8.73
CA SER A 67 3.20 -0.74 7.74
C SER A 67 1.75 -1.23 7.57
N MET A 68 1.07 -1.46 8.67
CA MET A 68 -0.32 -1.94 8.65
C MET A 68 -1.27 -0.89 8.08
N ALA A 69 -1.10 0.38 8.47
CA ALA A 69 -1.92 1.46 7.95
C ALA A 69 -1.72 1.67 6.45
N SER A 70 -0.48 1.62 5.99
CA SER A 70 -0.17 1.78 4.57
C SER A 70 -0.80 0.66 3.74
N ALA A 71 -0.69 -0.59 4.20
CA ALA A 71 -1.31 -1.73 3.51
C ALA A 71 -2.84 -1.59 3.46
N SER A 72 -3.44 -1.17 4.57
CA SER A 72 -4.88 -0.93 4.65
C SER A 72 -5.35 0.10 3.64
N ILE A 73 -4.68 1.25 3.61
CA ILE A 73 -4.99 2.34 2.67
C ILE A 73 -4.83 1.86 1.23
N MET A 74 -3.73 1.19 0.94
CA MET A 74 -3.45 0.64 -0.38
C MET A 74 -4.60 -0.25 -0.88
N THR A 75 -5.02 -1.22 -0.07
CA THR A 75 -6.07 -2.14 -0.48
C THR A 75 -7.39 -1.41 -0.76
N ASP A 76 -7.70 -0.41 0.05
CA ASP A 76 -8.93 0.36 -0.11
C ASP A 76 -8.93 1.17 -1.42
N LEU A 77 -7.77 1.74 -1.79
CA LEU A 77 -7.64 2.54 -3.00
C LEU A 77 -7.56 1.72 -4.28
N ILE A 78 -6.96 0.55 -4.21
CA ILE A 78 -6.67 -0.27 -5.41
C ILE A 78 -7.87 -1.12 -5.82
N LYS A 79 -8.72 -1.48 -4.89
CA LYS A 79 -9.91 -2.30 -5.20
C LYS A 79 -10.77 -1.63 -6.27
N GLY A 80 -11.10 -2.37 -7.30
CA GLY A 80 -11.91 -1.86 -8.41
C GLY A 80 -11.13 -1.21 -9.55
N LYS A 81 -9.82 -1.05 -9.40
CA LYS A 81 -8.98 -0.48 -10.46
C LYS A 81 -8.50 -1.58 -11.40
N SER A 82 -8.21 -1.22 -12.66
CA SER A 82 -7.53 -2.14 -13.57
C SER A 82 -6.07 -2.27 -13.15
N ASP A 83 -5.39 -3.29 -13.66
CA ASP A 83 -3.97 -3.48 -13.37
C ASP A 83 -3.12 -2.28 -13.81
N ASN A 84 -3.41 -1.69 -14.97
CA ASN A 84 -2.70 -0.51 -15.43
C ASN A 84 -2.97 0.71 -14.56
N GLU A 85 -4.23 0.91 -14.17
CA GLU A 85 -4.59 2.01 -13.27
C GLU A 85 -3.93 1.84 -11.91
N ALA A 86 -3.93 0.62 -11.38
CA ALA A 86 -3.28 0.33 -10.11
C ALA A 86 -1.79 0.63 -10.16
N LYS A 87 -1.11 0.22 -11.24
CA LYS A 87 0.31 0.50 -11.42
C LYS A 87 0.61 1.99 -11.48
N GLU A 88 -0.23 2.75 -12.17
CA GLU A 88 -0.08 4.21 -12.23
C GLU A 88 -0.17 4.83 -10.83
N ILE A 89 -1.15 4.42 -10.04
CA ILE A 89 -1.32 4.91 -8.67
C ILE A 89 -0.11 4.55 -7.80
N ILE A 90 0.35 3.31 -7.92
CA ILE A 90 1.51 2.83 -7.14
C ILE A 90 2.76 3.63 -7.50
N GLU A 91 3.05 3.81 -8.78
CA GLU A 91 4.22 4.56 -9.23
C GLU A 91 4.17 6.01 -8.77
N ASP A 92 3.00 6.62 -8.85
CA ASP A 92 2.79 8.01 -8.44
C ASP A 92 3.01 8.18 -6.93
N PHE A 93 2.49 7.25 -6.14
CA PHE A 93 2.69 7.26 -4.69
C PHE A 93 4.17 7.07 -4.32
N LEU A 94 4.84 6.11 -4.94
CA LEU A 94 6.25 5.84 -4.65
C LEU A 94 7.13 7.03 -5.05
N ALA A 95 6.82 7.68 -6.16
CA ALA A 95 7.53 8.88 -6.60
C ALA A 95 7.31 10.03 -5.63
N MET A 96 6.09 10.21 -5.14
CA MET A 96 5.76 11.25 -4.16
C MET A 96 6.56 11.07 -2.87
N ILE A 97 6.71 9.84 -2.41
CA ILE A 97 7.47 9.57 -1.20
C ILE A 97 8.97 9.81 -1.40
N LYS A 98 9.49 9.55 -2.59
CA LYS A 98 10.93 9.71 -2.86
C LYS A 98 11.35 11.14 -3.19
N GLU A 99 10.63 11.79 -4.08
CA GLU A 99 11.13 13.03 -4.67
C GLU A 99 10.09 14.12 -4.85
N ASN A 100 8.85 13.77 -5.10
CA ASN A 100 7.87 14.70 -5.60
C ASN A 100 6.78 14.94 -4.54
N PRO A 101 6.51 16.20 -4.15
CA PRO A 101 5.53 16.47 -3.10
C PRO A 101 4.07 16.29 -3.53
N GLU A 102 3.81 16.06 -4.80
CA GLU A 102 2.44 16.02 -5.31
C GLU A 102 2.11 14.75 -6.09
N LEU A 103 0.88 14.29 -5.91
CA LEU A 103 0.32 13.22 -6.72
C LEU A 103 -0.14 13.78 -8.05
N LYS A 104 0.19 13.12 -9.14
CA LYS A 104 -0.14 13.56 -10.49
C LYS A 104 -1.33 12.84 -11.09
N THR A 105 -1.71 11.71 -10.52
CA THR A 105 -2.78 10.87 -11.08
C THR A 105 -4.15 11.51 -10.92
N ASN A 106 -5.03 11.29 -11.89
CA ASN A 106 -6.43 11.68 -11.84
C ASN A 106 -7.34 10.50 -11.50
N LEU A 107 -6.76 9.35 -11.16
CA LEU A 107 -7.51 8.13 -10.88
C LEU A 107 -8.09 8.08 -9.47
N LEU A 108 -7.71 9.01 -8.60
CA LEU A 108 -8.17 9.06 -7.22
C LEU A 108 -9.02 10.30 -6.98
N ASN A 109 -10.02 10.17 -6.12
CA ASN A 109 -10.79 11.32 -5.68
C ASN A 109 -9.98 12.16 -4.69
N GLU A 110 -10.49 13.34 -4.32
CA GLU A 110 -9.75 14.24 -3.43
C GLU A 110 -9.52 13.66 -2.03
N ASP A 111 -10.48 12.90 -1.52
CA ASP A 111 -10.33 12.26 -0.22
C ASP A 111 -9.20 11.24 -0.22
N ASP A 112 -9.13 10.41 -1.25
CA ASP A 112 -8.08 9.40 -1.39
C ASP A 112 -6.71 10.05 -1.60
N LYS A 113 -6.64 11.10 -2.40
CA LYS A 113 -5.39 11.87 -2.58
C LYS A 113 -4.91 12.43 -1.26
N THR A 114 -5.84 12.97 -0.46
CA THR A 114 -5.51 13.52 0.85
C THR A 114 -4.92 12.44 1.77
N LYS A 115 -5.49 11.23 1.75
CA LYS A 115 -4.96 10.12 2.54
C LYS A 115 -3.51 9.80 2.16
N LEU A 116 -3.23 9.70 0.86
CA LEU A 116 -1.86 9.43 0.40
C LEU A 116 -0.91 10.58 0.71
N MET A 117 -1.35 11.81 0.57
CA MET A 117 -0.53 12.97 0.93
C MET A 117 -0.22 13.00 2.42
N CYS A 118 -1.19 12.62 3.27
CA CYS A 118 -0.94 12.52 4.71
C CYS A 118 0.07 11.42 5.02
N LEU A 119 -0.06 10.28 4.34
CA LEU A 119 0.86 9.16 4.53
C LEU A 119 2.30 9.54 4.14
N SER A 120 2.45 10.49 3.20
CA SER A 120 3.78 10.98 2.81
C SER A 120 4.52 11.69 3.95
N GLY A 121 3.84 11.98 5.06
CA GLY A 121 4.49 12.50 6.27
C GLY A 121 5.61 11.62 6.78
N VAL A 122 5.61 10.34 6.40
CA VAL A 122 6.65 9.38 6.73
C VAL A 122 8.04 9.82 6.22
N LYS A 123 8.10 10.73 5.24
CA LYS A 123 9.38 11.28 4.72
C LYS A 123 10.24 11.89 5.81
N GLN A 124 9.63 12.40 6.87
CA GLN A 124 10.34 12.98 8.00
C GLN A 124 11.05 11.91 8.83
N TYR A 125 10.75 10.65 8.58
CA TYR A 125 11.30 9.52 9.30
C TYR A 125 11.88 8.51 8.30
N PRO A 126 13.09 8.76 7.79
CA PRO A 126 13.65 7.96 6.67
C PRO A 126 13.61 6.45 6.88
N MET A 127 13.80 5.99 8.12
CA MET A 127 13.74 4.56 8.42
C MET A 127 12.32 4.00 8.28
N ARG A 128 11.31 4.86 8.39
CA ARG A 128 9.91 4.45 8.28
C ARG A 128 9.37 4.47 6.87
N VAL A 129 10.11 5.10 5.95
CA VAL A 129 9.73 5.10 4.52
C VAL A 129 9.59 3.67 4.02
N LYS A 130 10.50 2.78 4.41
CA LYS A 130 10.44 1.37 4.03
C LYS A 130 9.19 0.67 4.58
N CYS A 131 8.77 1.05 5.79
CA CYS A 131 7.54 0.52 6.37
C CYS A 131 6.31 0.94 5.53
N ALA A 132 6.28 2.18 5.09
CA ALA A 132 5.15 2.71 4.33
C ALA A 132 5.10 2.16 2.89
N THR A 133 6.24 1.81 2.31
CA THR A 133 6.30 1.37 0.90
C THR A 133 6.27 -0.14 0.73
N LEU A 134 6.47 -0.91 1.79
CA LEU A 134 6.57 -2.38 1.70
C LEU A 134 5.37 -3.01 0.99
N SER A 135 4.16 -2.71 1.41
CA SER A 135 2.95 -3.31 0.83
C SER A 135 2.78 -2.93 -0.64
N TRP A 136 3.19 -1.72 -1.01
CA TRP A 136 3.08 -1.23 -2.39
C TRP A 136 4.02 -2.00 -3.33
N HIS A 137 5.27 -2.20 -2.90
CA HIS A 137 6.21 -3.03 -3.67
C HIS A 137 5.74 -4.47 -3.74
N THR A 138 5.18 -4.98 -2.66
CA THR A 138 4.65 -6.35 -2.60
C THR A 138 3.48 -6.51 -3.57
N LEU A 139 2.61 -5.50 -3.66
CA LEU A 139 1.50 -5.52 -4.61
C LEU A 139 1.99 -5.57 -6.06
N VAL A 140 3.02 -4.79 -6.40
CA VAL A 140 3.61 -4.84 -7.74
C VAL A 140 4.10 -6.24 -8.05
N SER A 141 4.80 -6.86 -7.11
CA SER A 141 5.29 -8.24 -7.28
C SER A 141 4.13 -9.22 -7.49
N ALA A 142 3.05 -9.07 -6.74
CA ALA A 142 1.87 -9.91 -6.90
C ALA A 142 1.25 -9.76 -8.28
N MET A 143 1.13 -8.52 -8.75
CA MET A 143 0.54 -8.24 -10.07
C MET A 143 1.39 -8.78 -11.20
N ASP A 144 2.71 -8.72 -11.06
CA ASP A 144 3.64 -9.23 -12.05
C ASP A 144 3.83 -10.74 -11.95
N ASN A 145 3.27 -11.36 -10.90
CA ASN A 145 3.28 -12.80 -10.68
C ASN A 145 4.70 -13.39 -10.66
N GLU A 146 5.64 -12.66 -10.03
CA GLU A 146 7.03 -13.07 -9.97
C GLU A 146 7.30 -14.24 -9.02
N GLY A 147 6.39 -14.49 -8.08
CA GLY A 147 6.52 -15.57 -7.12
C GLY A 147 7.67 -15.41 -6.13
N LYS A 148 8.27 -14.24 -6.06
CA LYS A 148 9.39 -13.95 -5.17
C LYS A 148 8.95 -13.17 -3.95
N GLU A 149 9.60 -13.43 -2.83
CA GLU A 149 9.43 -12.62 -1.65
C GLU A 149 10.21 -11.31 -1.82
N ILE A 150 9.56 -10.18 -1.51
CA ILE A 150 10.17 -8.86 -1.60
C ILE A 150 10.73 -8.47 -0.25
N SER A 151 11.97 -7.96 -0.24
CA SER A 151 12.59 -7.42 0.96
C SER A 151 13.02 -5.98 0.73
N THR A 152 12.75 -5.12 1.70
CA THR A 152 13.13 -3.71 1.63
C THR A 152 14.59 -3.45 1.98
N GLU A 153 15.33 -4.46 2.36
CA GLU A 153 16.76 -4.32 2.65
C GLU A 153 17.65 -4.35 1.42
N SER A 154 17.16 -4.89 0.34
CA SER A 154 17.96 -5.04 -0.88
C SER A 154 18.10 -3.73 -1.64
#